data_6e74a60a85085a3ca7c9c2771ca62e27
#
_entry.id   6e74a60a85085a3ca7c9c2771ca62e27
#
_cell.length_a   1.000
_cell.length_b   1.000
_cell.length_c   1.000
_cell.angle_alpha   90.00
_cell.angle_beta   90.00
_cell.angle_gamma   90.00
#
_symmetry.space_group_name_H-M   'P 1'
#
loop_
_entity.id
_entity.type
_entity.pdbx_description
1 polymer ?
#
loop_
_entity_poly.entity_id
_entity_poly.type
_entity_poly.pdbx_seq_one_letter_code
_entity_poly.pdbx_strand_id
1 'polypeptide(L)'
;MISGRLIALDIETTGLDPWKDKILLVQLGTRSKTLIIDWQKIGPAKKHLQPILESSNFGKLGHNLAFDCAFLEVNGLKVRGPLCDTYLGSKVLTAGLPETKGLNGLGACVKRALDKELENK
;
A
#
# COMPACT_ATOMS: atom_id res chain seq x y z
N MET A 1 8.95 17.47 -3.45
CA MET A 1 7.56 17.51 -3.96
C MET A 1 7.36 16.35 -4.93
N ILE A 2 6.31 15.59 -4.77
CA ILE A 2 5.97 14.53 -5.72
C ILE A 2 5.38 15.21 -6.94
N SER A 3 6.24 15.54 -7.88
CA SER A 3 5.81 16.03 -9.20
C SER A 3 5.68 14.81 -10.07
N GLY A 4 4.53 14.32 -10.28
CA GLY A 4 4.41 13.20 -11.16
C GLY A 4 3.28 12.27 -10.81
N ARG A 5 3.39 11.05 -11.24
CA ARG A 5 2.33 10.07 -11.17
C ARG A 5 2.36 9.35 -9.83
N LEU A 6 1.20 9.29 -9.19
CA LEU A 6 0.98 8.48 -8.01
C LEU A 6 0.31 7.18 -8.41
N ILE A 7 0.81 6.09 -7.84
CA ILE A 7 0.20 4.76 -7.98
C ILE A 7 -0.16 4.29 -6.57
N ALA A 8 -1.44 4.01 -6.36
CA ALA A 8 -1.87 3.37 -5.14
C ALA A 8 -1.41 1.91 -5.14
N LEU A 9 -0.91 1.46 -4.01
CA LEU A 9 -0.38 0.11 -3.83
C LEU A 9 -0.99 -0.51 -2.58
N ASP A 10 -1.53 -1.70 -2.72
CA ASP A 10 -2.05 -2.50 -1.62
C ASP A 10 -1.86 -3.97 -1.94
N ILE A 11 -1.63 -4.79 -0.92
CA ILE A 11 -1.52 -6.23 -1.08
C ILE A 11 -2.46 -6.95 -0.11
N GLU A 12 -2.86 -8.16 -0.50
CA GLU A 12 -3.54 -9.11 0.38
C GLU A 12 -2.63 -10.30 0.60
N THR A 13 -2.55 -10.77 1.83
CA THR A 13 -1.63 -11.82 2.25
C THR A 13 -2.33 -12.86 3.09
N THR A 14 -1.68 -14.01 3.29
CA THR A 14 -2.21 -15.07 4.16
C THR A 14 -1.98 -14.78 5.65
N GLY A 15 -1.11 -13.85 5.98
CA GLY A 15 -0.78 -13.50 7.37
C GLY A 15 0.14 -12.30 7.43
N LEU A 16 0.79 -12.10 8.56
CA LEU A 16 1.53 -10.87 8.86
C LEU A 16 3.05 -11.00 8.72
N ASP A 17 3.57 -12.21 8.52
CA ASP A 17 5.00 -12.47 8.47
C ASP A 17 5.49 -12.60 7.03
N PRO A 18 6.25 -11.63 6.50
CA PRO A 18 6.73 -11.68 5.11
C PRO A 18 7.58 -12.91 4.78
N TRP A 19 8.22 -13.51 5.77
CA TRP A 19 9.08 -14.69 5.57
C TRP A 19 8.29 -16.00 5.56
N LYS A 20 7.13 -16.04 6.21
CA LYS A 20 6.33 -17.26 6.38
C LYS A 20 5.05 -17.25 5.56
N ASP A 21 4.45 -16.07 5.42
CA ASP A 21 3.16 -15.92 4.77
C ASP A 21 3.33 -15.57 3.29
N LYS A 22 2.25 -15.70 2.55
CA LYS A 22 2.24 -15.54 1.09
C LYS A 22 1.43 -14.32 0.69
N ILE A 23 1.86 -13.70 -0.41
CA ILE A 23 1.05 -12.72 -1.11
C ILE A 23 -0.04 -13.46 -1.89
N LEU A 24 -1.26 -13.00 -1.75
CA LEU A 24 -2.42 -13.49 -2.51
C LEU A 24 -2.72 -12.57 -3.68
N LEU A 25 -2.86 -11.28 -3.42
CA LEU A 25 -3.19 -10.27 -4.42
C LEU A 25 -2.24 -9.09 -4.29
N VAL A 26 -1.91 -8.49 -5.42
CA VAL A 26 -1.29 -7.16 -5.49
C VAL A 26 -2.25 -6.25 -6.24
N GLN A 27 -2.55 -5.10 -5.66
CA GLN A 27 -3.46 -4.13 -6.24
C GLN A 27 -2.70 -2.85 -6.56
N LEU A 28 -2.83 -2.39 -7.79
CA LEU A 28 -2.26 -1.13 -8.24
C LEU A 28 -3.40 -0.25 -8.78
N GLY A 29 -3.42 1.00 -8.36
CA GLY A 29 -4.49 1.91 -8.73
C GLY A 29 -4.00 3.26 -9.21
N THR A 30 -4.72 3.79 -10.18
CA THR A 30 -4.64 5.20 -10.58
C THR A 30 -6.03 5.81 -10.36
N ARG A 31 -6.19 7.08 -10.70
CA ARG A 31 -7.51 7.72 -10.57
C ARG A 31 -8.58 7.10 -11.47
N SER A 32 -8.17 6.47 -12.57
CA SER A 32 -9.10 5.96 -13.57
C SER A 32 -9.17 4.45 -13.66
N LYS A 33 -8.18 3.74 -13.13
CA LYS A 33 -8.08 2.28 -13.28
C LYS A 33 -7.53 1.63 -12.03
N THR A 34 -8.00 0.43 -11.76
CA THR A 34 -7.44 -0.46 -10.73
C THR A 34 -7.07 -1.78 -11.39
N LEU A 35 -5.85 -2.22 -11.17
CA LEU A 35 -5.35 -3.51 -11.59
C LEU A 35 -5.26 -4.41 -10.38
N ILE A 36 -5.93 -5.55 -10.42
CA ILE A 36 -5.86 -6.57 -9.38
C ILE A 36 -5.11 -7.77 -9.95
N ILE A 37 -4.01 -8.12 -9.31
CA ILE A 37 -3.10 -9.15 -9.78
C ILE A 37 -3.21 -10.36 -8.85
N ASP A 38 -3.60 -11.49 -9.40
CA ASP A 38 -3.53 -12.76 -8.69
C ASP A 38 -2.07 -13.22 -8.64
N TRP A 39 -1.48 -13.10 -7.45
CA TRP A 39 -0.05 -13.38 -7.28
C TRP A 39 0.32 -14.84 -7.57
N GLN A 40 -0.60 -15.75 -7.30
CA GLN A 40 -0.36 -17.17 -7.54
C GLN A 40 -0.29 -17.50 -9.03
N LYS A 41 -0.94 -16.69 -9.86
CA LYS A 41 -1.04 -16.91 -11.31
C LYS A 41 -0.12 -16.04 -12.14
N ILE A 42 0.54 -15.04 -11.52
CA ILE A 42 1.32 -14.06 -12.27
C ILE A 42 2.53 -14.65 -12.99
N GLY A 43 3.18 -15.67 -12.39
CA GLY A 43 4.32 -16.36 -13.01
C GLY A 43 5.40 -15.40 -13.54
N PRO A 44 5.87 -15.60 -14.80
CA PRO A 44 6.94 -14.77 -15.38
C PRO A 44 6.56 -13.31 -15.57
N ALA A 45 5.27 -12.97 -15.60
CA ALA A 45 4.81 -11.59 -15.75
C ALA A 45 5.18 -10.69 -14.55
N LYS A 46 5.60 -11.28 -13.44
CA LYS A 46 6.10 -10.57 -12.25
C LYS A 46 7.19 -9.55 -12.62
N LYS A 47 8.06 -9.87 -13.56
CA LYS A 47 9.12 -8.97 -14.01
C LYS A 47 8.61 -7.65 -14.57
N HIS A 48 7.37 -7.59 -15.05
CA HIS A 48 6.78 -6.37 -15.59
C HIS A 48 6.34 -5.38 -14.51
N LEU A 49 6.19 -5.85 -13.27
CA LEU A 49 5.89 -4.99 -12.13
C LEU A 49 7.12 -4.26 -11.61
N GLN A 50 8.29 -4.85 -11.75
CA GLN A 50 9.52 -4.31 -11.19
C GLN A 50 9.84 -2.89 -11.71
N PRO A 51 9.78 -2.60 -13.02
CA PRO A 51 10.04 -1.24 -13.51
C PRO A 51 9.10 -0.20 -12.93
N ILE A 52 7.86 -0.57 -12.67
CA ILE A 52 6.85 0.33 -12.08
C ILE A 52 7.16 0.57 -10.61
N LEU A 53 7.41 -0.49 -9.85
CA LEU A 53 7.65 -0.42 -8.41
C LEU A 53 8.99 0.22 -8.07
N GLU A 54 10.01 -0.02 -8.88
CA GLU A 54 11.34 0.54 -8.66
C GLU A 54 11.51 1.97 -9.19
N SER A 55 10.63 2.42 -10.09
CA SER A 55 10.80 3.73 -10.71
C SER A 55 10.63 4.86 -9.70
N SER A 56 11.60 5.76 -9.65
CA SER A 56 11.50 6.99 -8.86
C SER A 56 10.53 8.00 -9.49
N ASN A 57 10.11 7.79 -10.74
CA ASN A 57 9.13 8.66 -11.42
C ASN A 57 7.70 8.41 -10.95
N PHE A 58 7.47 7.29 -10.27
CA PHE A 58 6.16 6.96 -9.71
C PHE A 58 6.21 7.00 -8.19
N GLY A 59 5.48 7.92 -7.59
CA GLY A 59 5.22 7.89 -6.16
C GLY A 59 4.26 6.73 -5.84
N LYS A 60 4.46 6.06 -4.72
CA LYS A 60 3.57 4.99 -4.24
C LYS A 60 2.77 5.50 -3.07
N LEU A 61 1.47 5.32 -3.17
CA LEU A 61 0.50 5.75 -2.16
C LEU A 61 -0.13 4.51 -1.53
N GLY A 62 -0.14 4.45 -0.23
CA GLY A 62 -0.77 3.33 0.47
C GLY A 62 -1.00 3.62 1.94
N HIS A 63 -1.52 2.62 2.62
CA HIS A 63 -1.77 2.70 4.05
C HIS A 63 -0.97 1.61 4.76
N ASN A 64 0.01 2.01 5.56
CA ASN A 64 1.00 1.14 6.17
C ASN A 64 1.89 0.43 5.14
N LEU A 65 2.51 1.22 4.27
CA LEU A 65 3.35 0.72 3.16
C LEU A 65 4.55 -0.10 3.59
N ALA A 66 5.02 0.07 4.83
CA ALA A 66 6.11 -0.76 5.35
C ALA A 66 5.77 -2.26 5.28
N PHE A 67 4.50 -2.61 5.53
CA PHE A 67 4.00 -3.97 5.42
C PHE A 67 4.06 -4.47 3.97
N ASP A 68 3.50 -3.71 3.04
CA ASP A 68 3.47 -4.08 1.62
C ASP A 68 4.87 -4.18 1.02
N CYS A 69 5.72 -3.21 1.32
CA CYS A 69 7.10 -3.19 0.84
C CYS A 69 7.90 -4.39 1.35
N ALA A 70 7.72 -4.77 2.62
CA ALA A 70 8.42 -5.93 3.19
C ALA A 70 8.04 -7.23 2.47
N PHE A 71 6.75 -7.46 2.24
CA PHE A 71 6.29 -8.64 1.50
C PHE A 71 6.81 -8.64 0.06
N LEU A 72 6.73 -7.52 -0.64
CA LEU A 72 7.21 -7.42 -2.01
C LEU A 72 8.71 -7.64 -2.10
N GLU A 73 9.49 -7.08 -1.19
CA GLU A 73 10.93 -7.21 -1.19
C GLU A 73 11.38 -8.65 -0.93
N VAL A 74 10.77 -9.34 0.01
CA VAL A 74 11.02 -10.79 0.24
C VAL A 74 10.71 -11.60 -1.01
N ASN A 75 9.76 -11.17 -1.82
CA ASN A 75 9.39 -11.81 -3.09
C ASN A 75 10.19 -11.29 -4.29
N GLY A 76 11.26 -10.53 -4.06
CA GLY A 76 12.18 -10.10 -5.10
C GLY A 76 11.81 -8.81 -5.83
N LEU A 77 10.80 -8.08 -5.35
CA LEU A 77 10.38 -6.82 -5.95
C LEU A 77 10.67 -5.66 -5.00
N LYS A 78 11.62 -4.82 -5.41
CA LYS A 78 11.98 -3.62 -4.64
C LYS A 78 11.01 -2.48 -4.95
N VAL A 79 10.57 -1.79 -3.92
CA VAL A 79 9.75 -0.59 -4.06
C VAL A 79 10.64 0.62 -3.83
N ARG A 80 10.73 1.48 -4.82
CA ARG A 80 11.60 2.66 -4.83
C ARG A 80 10.79 3.91 -5.14
N GLY A 81 11.43 5.06 -4.98
CA GLY A 81 10.84 6.35 -5.23
C GLY A 81 10.06 6.88 -4.03
N PRO A 82 9.37 8.01 -4.19
CA PRO A 82 8.62 8.62 -3.11
C PRO A 82 7.52 7.70 -2.58
N LEU A 83 7.41 7.61 -1.25
CA LEU A 83 6.36 6.85 -0.57
C LEU A 83 5.44 7.81 0.16
N CYS A 84 4.15 7.72 -0.12
CA CYS A 84 3.10 8.46 0.57
C CYS A 84 2.28 7.48 1.40
N ASP A 85 2.47 7.51 2.70
CA ASP A 85 1.82 6.57 3.61
C ASP A 85 0.77 7.30 4.46
N THR A 86 -0.49 7.02 4.18
CA THR A 86 -1.60 7.65 4.92
C THR A 86 -1.69 7.18 6.37
N TYR A 87 -1.16 6.00 6.69
CA TYR A 87 -1.05 5.54 8.07
C TYR A 87 -0.06 6.41 8.86
N LEU A 88 1.13 6.64 8.32
CA LEU A 88 2.12 7.51 8.97
C LEU A 88 1.64 8.95 9.06
N GLY A 89 0.99 9.46 8.02
CA GLY A 89 0.38 10.78 8.04
C GLY A 89 -0.65 10.92 9.14
N SER A 90 -1.51 9.93 9.30
CA SER A 90 -2.50 9.90 10.37
C SER A 90 -1.85 9.88 11.76
N LYS A 91 -0.79 9.09 11.94
CA LYS A 91 -0.05 9.04 13.21
C LYS A 91 0.55 10.41 13.58
N VAL A 92 1.05 11.14 12.60
CA VAL A 92 1.56 12.50 12.82
C VAL A 92 0.42 13.41 13.30
N LEU A 93 -0.74 13.35 12.64
CA LEU A 93 -1.90 14.18 12.99
C LEU A 93 -2.49 13.85 14.36
N THR A 94 -2.35 12.61 14.81
CA THR A 94 -2.88 12.17 16.10
C THR A 94 -1.82 12.11 17.20
N ALA A 95 -0.61 12.56 16.92
CA ALA A 95 0.48 12.58 17.90
C ALA A 95 0.12 13.47 19.10
N GLY A 96 0.40 12.96 20.29
CA GLY A 96 0.08 13.64 21.53
C GLY A 96 -1.32 13.44 22.07
N LEU A 97 -2.21 12.76 21.35
CA LEU A 97 -3.50 12.38 21.86
C LEU A 97 -3.36 11.25 22.90
N PRO A 98 -4.15 11.27 24.00
CA PRO A 98 -4.01 10.27 25.06
C PRO A 98 -4.47 8.87 24.67
N GLU A 99 -5.35 8.75 23.67
CA GLU A 99 -5.87 7.48 23.18
C GLU A 99 -5.86 7.48 21.66
N THR A 100 -5.05 6.59 21.08
CA THR A 100 -4.90 6.51 19.63
C THR A 100 -5.34 5.17 19.05
N LYS A 101 -5.78 4.22 19.88
CA LYS A 101 -6.21 2.91 19.40
C LYS A 101 -7.35 3.05 18.40
N GLY A 102 -7.17 2.49 17.21
CA GLY A 102 -8.16 2.51 16.14
C GLY A 102 -8.25 3.83 15.35
N LEU A 103 -7.56 4.90 15.78
CA LEU A 103 -7.63 6.20 15.07
C LEU A 103 -6.90 6.20 13.73
N ASN A 104 -5.89 5.34 13.58
CA ASN A 104 -4.99 5.38 12.42
C ASN A 104 -5.28 4.28 11.39
N GLY A 105 -6.31 3.46 11.61
CA GLY A 105 -6.77 2.50 10.62
C GLY A 105 -7.33 3.21 9.38
N LEU A 106 -7.29 2.54 8.23
CA LEU A 106 -7.73 3.15 6.97
C LEU A 106 -9.19 3.64 7.05
N GLY A 107 -10.08 2.82 7.60
CA GLY A 107 -11.49 3.20 7.76
C GLY A 107 -11.68 4.46 8.60
N ALA A 108 -10.96 4.57 9.72
CA ALA A 108 -11.00 5.75 10.57
C ALA A 108 -10.46 6.99 9.87
N CYS A 109 -9.39 6.85 9.08
CA CYS A 109 -8.83 7.95 8.29
C CYS A 109 -9.82 8.43 7.22
N VAL A 110 -10.47 7.52 6.52
CA VAL A 110 -11.47 7.84 5.49
C VAL A 110 -12.68 8.54 6.14
N LYS A 111 -13.17 8.03 7.26
CA LYS A 111 -14.29 8.64 7.99
C LYS A 111 -13.96 10.07 8.41
N ARG A 112 -12.77 10.27 8.97
CA ARG A 112 -12.33 11.57 9.46
C ARG A 112 -12.09 12.59 8.36
N ALA A 113 -11.45 12.15 7.25
CA ALA A 113 -11.05 13.04 6.17
C ALA A 113 -12.17 13.30 5.15
N LEU A 114 -13.01 12.31 4.88
CA LEU A 114 -14.00 12.34 3.79
C LEU A 114 -15.43 12.20 4.27
N ASP A 115 -15.64 11.95 5.56
CA ASP A 115 -16.94 11.65 6.17
C ASP A 115 -17.68 10.50 5.45
N LYS A 116 -16.89 9.47 5.06
CA LYS A 116 -17.39 8.28 4.40
C LYS A 116 -17.02 7.05 5.21
N GLU A 117 -17.79 6.00 5.08
CA GLU A 117 -17.46 4.70 5.64
C GLU A 117 -17.01 3.76 4.52
N LEU A 118 -15.97 2.98 4.82
CA LEU A 118 -15.54 1.92 3.93
C LEU A 118 -16.43 0.70 4.16
N GLU A 119 -16.82 0.05 3.07
CA GLU A 119 -17.49 -1.23 3.15
C GLU A 119 -16.54 -2.26 3.77
N ASN A 120 -17.07 -3.05 4.69
CA ASN A 120 -16.32 -4.16 5.28
C ASN A 120 -16.09 -5.23 4.20
N LYS A 121 -14.84 -5.54 4.02
CA LYS A 121 -14.45 -6.64 3.14
C LYS A 121 -14.67 -7.96 3.85
#